data_458662d58b96f3e339f65fddecfbeb64
#
_entry.id   458662d58b96f3e339f65fddecfbeb64
#
_cell.length_a   1.000
_cell.length_b   1.000
_cell.length_c   1.000
_cell.angle_alpha   90.00
_cell.angle_beta   90.00
_cell.angle_gamma   90.00
#
_symmetry.space_group_name_H-M   'P 1'
#
loop_
_entity.id
_entity.type
_entity.pdbx_description
1 polymer ?
#
loop_
_entity_poly.entity_id
_entity_poly.type
_entity_poly.pdbx_seq_one_letter_code
_entity_poly.pdbx_strand_id
1 'polypeptide(L)'
;MTKKRQIIEKIISSKVYDIAQVTPIDKASNLSKSLKNNIFLKREDLQPTHSFKVRGSYNKIEHLYRKKNVQHVVTASAGNHAQGVALAAKHLKIKATIFMPLTTPKIKVNSVKMLGAKVKLTGNNFDESALAASKYCSQYNLDFIHPFDDDLVIAGQGTVGLEIANQFTDNILSLIHI
;
A
#
# COMPACT_ATOMS: atom_id res chain seq x y z
N MET A 1 22.74 12.42 -11.32
CA MET A 1 21.45 12.79 -10.67
C MET A 1 21.45 12.28 -9.23
N THR A 2 21.07 13.08 -8.24
CA THR A 2 21.07 12.63 -6.84
C THR A 2 19.95 11.61 -6.58
N LYS A 3 20.15 10.67 -5.63
CA LYS A 3 19.15 9.67 -5.24
C LYS A 3 17.79 10.31 -4.85
N LYS A 4 17.84 11.50 -4.21
CA LYS A 4 16.63 12.29 -3.87
C LYS A 4 15.83 12.71 -5.10
N ARG A 5 16.50 13.18 -6.15
CA ARG A 5 15.81 13.59 -7.38
C ARG A 5 15.15 12.40 -8.09
N GLN A 6 15.82 11.26 -8.13
CA GLN A 6 15.29 10.04 -8.74
C GLN A 6 14.00 9.56 -8.04
N ILE A 7 13.95 9.59 -6.70
CA ILE A 7 12.73 9.18 -5.98
C ILE A 7 11.58 10.16 -6.21
N ILE A 8 11.85 11.48 -6.26
CA ILE A 8 10.83 12.50 -6.54
C ILE A 8 10.25 12.28 -7.95
N GLU A 9 11.08 12.04 -8.96
CA GLU A 9 10.61 11.75 -10.32
C GLU A 9 9.74 10.48 -10.37
N LYS A 10 10.10 9.42 -9.62
CA LYS A 10 9.28 8.22 -9.49
C LYS A 10 7.93 8.51 -8.81
N ILE A 11 7.90 9.37 -7.79
CA ILE A 11 6.67 9.79 -7.10
C ILE A 11 5.74 10.53 -8.07
N ILE A 12 6.27 11.53 -8.78
CA ILE A 12 5.50 12.35 -9.72
C ILE A 12 4.94 11.50 -10.88
N SER A 13 5.69 10.51 -11.34
CA SER A 13 5.27 9.62 -12.43
C SER A 13 4.40 8.44 -11.98
N SER A 14 4.11 8.32 -10.68
CA SER A 14 3.30 7.22 -10.13
C SER A 14 1.86 7.26 -10.64
N LYS A 15 1.31 6.07 -10.96
CA LYS A 15 -0.04 5.90 -11.52
C LYS A 15 -1.11 5.59 -10.47
N VAL A 16 -0.92 6.08 -9.22
CA VAL A 16 -1.78 5.72 -8.08
C VAL A 16 -3.22 6.16 -8.25
N TYR A 17 -3.46 7.25 -8.98
CA TYR A 17 -4.79 7.89 -9.07
C TYR A 17 -5.78 7.16 -9.99
N ASP A 18 -5.39 6.08 -10.61
CA ASP A 18 -6.33 5.19 -11.30
C ASP A 18 -7.28 4.49 -10.31
N ILE A 19 -6.84 4.30 -9.04
CA ILE A 19 -7.64 3.66 -7.99
C ILE A 19 -7.61 4.38 -6.64
N ALA A 20 -6.59 5.19 -6.37
CA ALA A 20 -6.49 5.99 -5.15
C ALA A 20 -7.12 7.36 -5.34
N GLN A 21 -7.59 7.95 -4.25
CA GLN A 21 -8.19 9.28 -4.23
C GLN A 21 -7.24 10.28 -3.60
N VAL A 22 -7.31 11.54 -4.05
CA VAL A 22 -6.73 12.67 -3.33
C VAL A 22 -7.55 12.86 -2.06
N THR A 23 -6.96 12.63 -0.90
CA THR A 23 -7.67 12.74 0.37
C THR A 23 -7.52 14.14 0.99
N PRO A 24 -8.49 14.61 1.77
CA PRO A 24 -8.38 15.91 2.44
C PRO A 24 -7.38 15.88 3.60
N ILE A 25 -7.03 17.09 4.05
CA ILE A 25 -6.33 17.33 5.31
C ILE A 25 -7.31 18.03 6.26
N ASP A 26 -7.67 17.36 7.35
CA ASP A 26 -8.62 17.86 8.33
C ASP A 26 -7.91 18.34 9.59
N LYS A 27 -8.32 19.49 10.15
CA LYS A 27 -7.83 19.94 11.45
C LYS A 27 -8.48 19.14 12.57
N ALA A 28 -7.66 18.49 13.39
CA ALA A 28 -8.12 17.76 14.59
C ALA A 28 -8.30 18.74 15.76
N SER A 29 -9.42 19.50 15.77
CA SER A 29 -9.63 20.63 16.68
C SER A 29 -9.55 20.24 18.17
N ASN A 30 -10.18 19.14 18.58
CA ASN A 30 -10.17 18.70 19.99
C ASN A 30 -8.74 18.25 20.41
N LEU A 31 -8.06 17.51 19.55
CA LEU A 31 -6.69 17.07 19.83
C LEU A 31 -5.72 18.27 19.85
N SER A 32 -5.91 19.19 18.92
CA SER A 32 -5.12 20.45 18.88
C SER A 32 -5.26 21.26 20.16
N LYS A 33 -6.49 21.40 20.67
CA LYS A 33 -6.77 22.11 21.93
C LYS A 33 -6.13 21.40 23.12
N SER A 34 -6.30 20.08 23.21
CA SER A 34 -5.75 19.27 24.31
C SER A 34 -4.24 19.33 24.37
N LEU A 35 -3.56 19.25 23.22
CA LEU A 35 -2.09 19.23 23.11
C LEU A 35 -1.47 20.64 22.93
N LYS A 36 -2.29 21.70 22.94
CA LYS A 36 -1.84 23.09 22.70
C LYS A 36 -0.95 23.22 21.47
N ASN A 37 -1.31 22.53 20.38
CA ASN A 37 -0.57 22.50 19.12
C ASN A 37 -1.55 22.45 17.93
N ASN A 38 -1.11 22.76 16.73
CA ASN A 38 -1.92 22.59 15.52
C ASN A 38 -1.74 21.17 14.98
N ILE A 39 -2.76 20.33 15.11
CA ILE A 39 -2.78 18.95 14.66
C ILE A 39 -3.68 18.81 13.44
N PHE A 40 -3.17 18.23 12.37
CA PHE A 40 -3.88 17.95 11.14
C PHE A 40 -3.81 16.47 10.80
N LEU A 41 -4.86 15.94 10.20
CA LEU A 41 -4.97 14.55 9.77
C LEU A 41 -5.04 14.47 8.25
N LYS A 42 -4.08 13.84 7.61
CA LYS A 42 -4.18 13.42 6.22
C LYS A 42 -5.04 12.16 6.16
N ARG A 43 -6.24 12.26 5.60
CA ARG A 43 -7.33 11.29 5.74
C ARG A 43 -7.18 10.08 4.81
N GLU A 44 -6.08 9.35 4.95
CA GLU A 44 -5.87 8.11 4.16
C GLU A 44 -6.82 6.95 4.57
N ASP A 45 -7.52 7.07 5.68
CA ASP A 45 -8.66 6.22 6.06
C ASP A 45 -9.85 6.31 5.08
N LEU A 46 -9.93 7.38 4.29
CA LEU A 46 -10.94 7.56 3.24
C LEU A 46 -10.60 6.85 1.93
N GLN A 47 -9.42 6.26 1.80
CA GLN A 47 -9.08 5.44 0.64
C GLN A 47 -9.99 4.20 0.53
N PRO A 48 -10.20 3.63 -0.67
CA PRO A 48 -11.06 2.45 -0.87
C PRO A 48 -10.72 1.24 -0.01
N THR A 49 -9.48 1.15 0.49
CA THR A 49 -9.02 0.10 1.42
C THR A 49 -8.75 0.64 2.83
N HIS A 50 -9.29 1.82 3.16
CA HIS A 50 -9.12 2.50 4.44
C HIS A 50 -7.66 2.68 4.85
N SER A 51 -6.75 2.87 3.88
CA SER A 51 -5.32 2.99 4.12
C SER A 51 -4.58 3.46 2.88
N PHE A 52 -3.49 4.22 3.07
CA PHE A 52 -2.59 4.65 2.00
C PHE A 52 -1.90 3.48 1.26
N LYS A 53 -1.93 2.26 1.78
CA LYS A 53 -1.24 1.11 1.19
C LYS A 53 -1.70 0.77 -0.23
N VAL A 54 -2.91 1.13 -0.61
CA VAL A 54 -3.42 0.97 -1.97
C VAL A 54 -2.52 1.67 -3.01
N ARG A 55 -1.96 2.82 -2.68
CA ARG A 55 -1.12 3.63 -3.56
C ARG A 55 0.13 2.88 -4.03
N GLY A 56 0.97 2.43 -3.09
CA GLY A 56 2.20 1.71 -3.43
C GLY A 56 1.94 0.33 -4.03
N SER A 57 0.92 -0.38 -3.53
CA SER A 57 0.53 -1.67 -4.10
C SER A 57 0.15 -1.53 -5.57
N TYR A 58 -0.70 -0.55 -5.88
CA TYR A 58 -1.14 -0.33 -7.25
C TYR A 58 0.01 0.13 -8.15
N ASN A 59 0.79 1.13 -7.72
CA ASN A 59 1.90 1.65 -8.51
C ASN A 59 2.89 0.54 -8.92
N LYS A 60 3.20 -0.39 -8.00
CA LYS A 60 4.07 -1.53 -8.30
C LYS A 60 3.42 -2.51 -9.27
N ILE A 61 2.19 -2.92 -9.01
CA ILE A 61 1.50 -3.94 -9.79
C ILE A 61 1.20 -3.43 -11.21
N GLU A 62 0.76 -2.17 -11.34
CA GLU A 62 0.51 -1.52 -12.62
C GLU A 62 1.77 -1.44 -13.48
N HIS A 63 2.91 -1.07 -12.87
CA HIS A 63 4.19 -1.08 -13.56
C HIS A 63 4.57 -2.48 -14.08
N LEU A 64 4.40 -3.53 -13.26
CA LEU A 64 4.67 -4.91 -13.68
C LEU A 64 3.70 -5.35 -14.79
N TYR A 65 2.43 -4.99 -14.67
CA TYR A 65 1.41 -5.29 -15.67
C TYR A 65 1.77 -4.67 -17.03
N ARG A 66 2.12 -3.38 -17.07
CA ARG A 66 2.50 -2.72 -18.33
C ARG A 66 3.83 -3.20 -18.89
N LYS A 67 4.82 -3.47 -18.04
CA LYS A 67 6.18 -3.84 -18.47
C LYS A 67 6.32 -5.30 -18.85
N LYS A 68 5.66 -6.21 -18.12
CA LYS A 68 5.84 -7.66 -18.22
C LYS A 68 4.54 -8.41 -18.53
N ASN A 69 3.42 -7.71 -18.67
CA ASN A 69 2.09 -8.33 -18.80
C ASN A 69 1.81 -9.37 -17.70
N VAL A 70 2.18 -9.05 -16.46
CA VAL A 70 2.01 -9.96 -15.32
C VAL A 70 0.52 -10.32 -15.14
N GLN A 71 0.23 -11.61 -14.95
CA GLN A 71 -1.13 -12.12 -14.77
C GLN A 71 -1.41 -12.62 -13.35
N HIS A 72 -0.37 -12.67 -12.51
CA HIS A 72 -0.48 -13.17 -11.16
C HIS A 72 0.61 -12.56 -10.27
N VAL A 73 0.22 -11.98 -9.15
CA VAL A 73 1.12 -11.40 -8.15
C VAL A 73 0.95 -12.08 -6.80
N VAL A 74 1.99 -12.01 -5.97
CA VAL A 74 2.02 -12.63 -4.65
C VAL A 74 2.47 -11.61 -3.61
N THR A 75 1.91 -11.68 -2.42
CA THR A 75 2.43 -10.94 -1.25
C THR A 75 2.24 -11.72 0.03
N ALA A 76 2.92 -11.31 1.10
CA ALA A 76 2.68 -11.73 2.47
C ALA A 76 2.25 -10.52 3.30
N SER A 77 1.04 -10.55 3.83
CA SER A 77 0.52 -9.49 4.72
C SER A 77 -0.83 -9.90 5.29
N ALA A 78 -1.06 -9.66 6.58
CA ALA A 78 -2.35 -9.83 7.24
C ALA A 78 -3.11 -8.50 7.46
N GLY A 79 -2.67 -7.41 6.82
CA GLY A 79 -3.21 -6.06 7.05
C GLY A 79 -3.49 -5.26 5.78
N ASN A 80 -3.29 -3.96 5.88
CA ASN A 80 -3.64 -2.99 4.85
C ASN A 80 -2.95 -3.23 3.50
N HIS A 81 -1.70 -3.73 3.51
CA HIS A 81 -1.01 -4.05 2.27
C HIS A 81 -1.69 -5.20 1.51
N ALA A 82 -2.18 -6.22 2.21
CA ALA A 82 -2.93 -7.31 1.62
C ALA A 82 -4.17 -6.82 0.86
N GLN A 83 -4.93 -5.89 1.48
CA GLN A 83 -6.10 -5.28 0.86
C GLN A 83 -5.71 -4.41 -0.35
N GLY A 84 -4.63 -3.64 -0.24
CA GLY A 84 -4.11 -2.84 -1.35
C GLY A 84 -3.72 -3.68 -2.56
N VAL A 85 -3.00 -4.80 -2.34
CA VAL A 85 -2.63 -5.74 -3.41
C VAL A 85 -3.87 -6.41 -4.02
N ALA A 86 -4.82 -6.83 -3.18
CA ALA A 86 -6.05 -7.47 -3.65
C ALA A 86 -6.88 -6.53 -4.53
N LEU A 87 -7.07 -5.27 -4.09
CA LEU A 87 -7.81 -4.26 -4.86
C LEU A 87 -7.08 -3.91 -6.18
N ALA A 88 -5.77 -3.73 -6.14
CA ALA A 88 -4.97 -3.45 -7.33
C ALA A 88 -5.07 -4.57 -8.36
N ALA A 89 -4.95 -5.82 -7.93
CA ALA A 89 -5.09 -6.99 -8.78
C ALA A 89 -6.51 -7.12 -9.37
N LYS A 90 -7.55 -6.86 -8.56
CA LYS A 90 -8.94 -6.83 -9.02
C LYS A 90 -9.15 -5.78 -10.11
N HIS A 91 -8.63 -4.57 -9.92
CA HIS A 91 -8.74 -3.46 -10.88
C HIS A 91 -8.09 -3.82 -12.23
N LEU A 92 -6.92 -4.41 -12.20
CA LEU A 92 -6.18 -4.84 -13.39
C LEU A 92 -6.64 -6.20 -13.95
N LYS A 93 -7.65 -6.84 -13.34
CA LYS A 93 -8.19 -8.16 -13.71
C LYS A 93 -7.14 -9.27 -13.74
N ILE A 94 -6.17 -9.22 -12.84
CA ILE A 94 -5.14 -10.24 -12.65
C ILE A 94 -5.35 -11.02 -11.35
N LYS A 95 -4.65 -12.15 -11.18
CA LYS A 95 -4.72 -12.95 -9.95
C LYS A 95 -3.83 -12.38 -8.86
N ALA A 96 -4.27 -12.48 -7.61
CA ALA A 96 -3.45 -12.24 -6.44
C ALA A 96 -3.51 -13.44 -5.48
N THR A 97 -2.36 -13.88 -4.97
CA THR A 97 -2.26 -14.85 -3.87
C THR A 97 -1.59 -14.16 -2.68
N ILE A 98 -2.29 -14.16 -1.55
CA ILE A 98 -1.85 -13.47 -0.34
C ILE A 98 -1.62 -14.48 0.77
N PHE A 99 -0.40 -14.53 1.26
CA PHE A 99 0.00 -15.37 2.37
C PHE A 99 -0.23 -14.62 3.69
N MET A 100 -0.86 -15.30 4.64
CA MET A 100 -1.15 -14.76 5.97
C MET A 100 -0.83 -15.80 7.03
N PRO A 101 -0.41 -15.40 8.24
CA PRO A 101 -0.27 -16.32 9.37
C PRO A 101 -1.58 -17.08 9.67
N LEU A 102 -1.47 -18.28 10.19
CA LEU A 102 -2.60 -19.09 10.66
C LEU A 102 -3.41 -18.38 11.75
N THR A 103 -2.74 -17.50 12.52
CA THR A 103 -3.33 -16.69 13.60
C THR A 103 -4.11 -15.49 13.11
N THR A 104 -4.17 -15.24 11.77
CA THR A 104 -4.87 -14.06 11.22
C THR A 104 -6.36 -14.11 11.50
N PRO A 105 -6.96 -13.06 12.11
CA PRO A 105 -8.40 -13.00 12.36
C PRO A 105 -9.23 -13.20 11.09
N LYS A 106 -10.32 -13.97 11.21
CA LYS A 106 -11.23 -14.29 10.09
C LYS A 106 -11.74 -13.05 9.34
N ILE A 107 -11.98 -11.95 10.06
CA ILE A 107 -12.44 -10.69 9.45
C ILE A 107 -11.43 -10.15 8.44
N LYS A 108 -10.12 -10.21 8.74
CA LYS A 108 -9.05 -9.77 7.83
C LYS A 108 -8.88 -10.70 6.63
N VAL A 109 -9.03 -12.01 6.85
CA VAL A 109 -9.02 -13.00 5.76
C VAL A 109 -10.18 -12.76 4.82
N ASN A 110 -11.39 -12.56 5.36
CA ASN A 110 -12.59 -12.36 4.57
C ASN A 110 -12.55 -11.04 3.78
N SER A 111 -12.07 -9.94 4.35
CA SER A 111 -11.96 -8.67 3.63
C SER A 111 -11.08 -8.77 2.37
N VAL A 112 -10.01 -9.54 2.43
CA VAL A 112 -9.13 -9.77 1.28
C VAL A 112 -9.77 -10.72 0.26
N LYS A 113 -10.46 -11.77 0.71
CA LYS A 113 -11.21 -12.68 -0.18
C LYS A 113 -12.34 -11.96 -0.91
N MET A 114 -13.06 -11.04 -0.26
CA MET A 114 -14.11 -10.22 -0.89
C MET A 114 -13.57 -9.31 -2.01
N LEU A 115 -12.29 -8.94 -1.96
CA LEU A 115 -11.61 -8.24 -3.03
C LEU A 115 -11.16 -9.17 -4.18
N GLY A 116 -11.43 -10.48 -4.09
CA GLY A 116 -11.16 -11.45 -5.14
C GLY A 116 -9.79 -12.14 -5.06
N ALA A 117 -8.99 -11.86 -4.05
CA ALA A 117 -7.69 -12.50 -3.91
C ALA A 117 -7.78 -13.89 -3.26
N LYS A 118 -6.89 -14.80 -3.66
CA LYS A 118 -6.71 -16.09 -3.00
C LYS A 118 -5.88 -15.92 -1.74
N VAL A 119 -6.39 -16.35 -0.59
CA VAL A 119 -5.65 -16.34 0.67
C VAL A 119 -5.10 -17.73 0.96
N LYS A 120 -3.81 -17.81 1.33
CA LYS A 120 -3.13 -18.98 1.86
C LYS A 120 -2.73 -18.70 3.30
N LEU A 121 -3.33 -19.42 4.25
CA LEU A 121 -2.93 -19.37 5.65
C LEU A 121 -1.75 -20.31 5.85
N THR A 122 -0.61 -19.78 6.31
CA THR A 122 0.65 -20.54 6.42
C THR A 122 1.57 -19.86 7.44
N GLY A 123 2.18 -20.66 8.30
CA GLY A 123 3.08 -20.18 9.36
C GLY A 123 2.33 -19.54 10.52
N ASN A 124 3.06 -19.30 11.62
CA ASN A 124 2.49 -18.77 12.86
C ASN A 124 2.70 -17.25 12.99
N ASN A 125 3.62 -16.69 12.19
CA ASN A 125 3.98 -15.28 12.19
C ASN A 125 4.19 -14.75 10.76
N PHE A 126 4.52 -13.47 10.66
CA PHE A 126 4.76 -12.80 9.38
C PHE A 126 5.94 -13.40 8.62
N ASP A 127 7.06 -13.67 9.29
CA ASP A 127 8.30 -14.13 8.64
C ASP A 127 8.13 -15.51 7.99
N GLU A 128 7.44 -16.42 8.69
CA GLU A 128 7.12 -17.75 8.15
C GLU A 128 6.19 -17.64 6.93
N SER A 129 5.19 -16.77 6.99
CA SER A 129 4.28 -16.50 5.86
C SER A 129 5.02 -15.88 4.68
N ALA A 130 5.93 -14.94 4.93
CA ALA A 130 6.74 -14.29 3.91
C ALA A 130 7.71 -15.27 3.24
N LEU A 131 8.33 -16.17 4.03
CA LEU A 131 9.19 -17.23 3.50
C LEU A 131 8.40 -18.20 2.59
N ALA A 132 7.19 -18.58 3.02
CA ALA A 132 6.32 -19.44 2.22
C ALA A 132 5.89 -18.73 0.91
N ALA A 133 5.58 -17.46 0.96
CA ALA A 133 5.28 -16.63 -0.21
C ALA A 133 6.46 -16.55 -1.17
N SER A 134 7.69 -16.33 -0.65
CA SER A 134 8.92 -16.28 -1.43
C SER A 134 9.20 -17.62 -2.15
N LYS A 135 9.08 -18.74 -1.44
CA LYS A 135 9.20 -20.10 -2.03
C LYS A 135 8.15 -20.31 -3.14
N TYR A 136 6.92 -19.87 -2.90
CA TYR A 136 5.86 -19.96 -3.89
C TYR A 136 6.16 -19.11 -5.14
N CYS A 137 6.68 -17.90 -4.97
CA CYS A 137 7.12 -17.05 -6.08
C CYS A 137 8.20 -17.74 -6.91
N SER A 138 9.24 -18.30 -6.27
CA SER A 138 10.33 -19.01 -6.95
C SER A 138 9.84 -20.25 -7.71
N GLN A 139 8.94 -21.03 -7.10
CA GLN A 139 8.40 -22.25 -7.71
C GLN A 139 7.58 -21.97 -8.97
N TYR A 140 6.81 -20.87 -9.00
CA TYR A 140 5.87 -20.57 -10.09
C TYR A 140 6.31 -19.36 -10.94
N ASN A 141 7.53 -18.87 -10.75
CA ASN A 141 8.08 -17.68 -11.43
C ASN A 141 7.14 -16.47 -11.37
N LEU A 142 6.71 -16.10 -10.14
CA LEU A 142 5.78 -15.00 -9.89
C LEU A 142 6.46 -13.82 -9.24
N ASP A 143 5.94 -12.61 -9.51
CA ASP A 143 6.43 -11.39 -8.89
C ASP A 143 5.86 -11.24 -7.46
N PHE A 144 6.78 -11.00 -6.49
CA PHE A 144 6.43 -10.69 -5.10
C PHE A 144 6.23 -9.18 -4.94
N ILE A 145 5.12 -8.77 -4.34
CA ILE A 145 4.84 -7.37 -4.03
C ILE A 145 5.22 -7.09 -2.59
N HIS A 146 6.37 -6.45 -2.41
CA HIS A 146 6.92 -6.16 -1.08
C HIS A 146 6.07 -5.10 -0.35
N PRO A 147 5.78 -5.24 0.96
CA PRO A 147 4.89 -4.32 1.68
C PRO A 147 5.46 -2.92 1.94
N PHE A 148 6.78 -2.72 1.79
CA PHE A 148 7.44 -1.43 2.07
C PHE A 148 8.81 -1.26 1.39
N ASP A 149 9.65 -2.27 1.25
CA ASP A 149 11.02 -2.16 0.74
C ASP A 149 11.08 -2.50 -0.77
N ASP A 150 10.51 -1.62 -1.57
CA ASP A 150 10.53 -1.66 -3.03
C ASP A 150 10.38 -0.22 -3.54
N ASP A 151 11.25 0.21 -4.44
CA ASP A 151 11.30 1.58 -4.97
C ASP A 151 9.97 2.06 -5.55
N LEU A 152 9.21 1.18 -6.25
CA LEU A 152 7.93 1.54 -6.84
C LEU A 152 6.81 1.59 -5.79
N VAL A 153 6.88 0.71 -4.77
CA VAL A 153 5.97 0.79 -3.62
C VAL A 153 6.25 2.08 -2.85
N ILE A 154 7.51 2.39 -2.56
CA ILE A 154 7.92 3.64 -1.89
C ILE A 154 7.44 4.87 -2.69
N ALA A 155 7.64 4.88 -4.00
CA ALA A 155 7.20 5.97 -4.86
C ALA A 155 5.68 6.18 -4.81
N GLY A 156 4.90 5.08 -4.88
CA GLY A 156 3.44 5.16 -4.75
C GLY A 156 3.00 5.72 -3.39
N GLN A 157 3.61 5.28 -2.28
CA GLN A 157 3.33 5.84 -0.96
C GLN A 157 3.74 7.30 -0.84
N GLY A 158 4.82 7.70 -1.52
CA GLY A 158 5.33 9.07 -1.54
C GLY A 158 4.34 10.10 -2.13
N THR A 159 3.33 9.66 -2.89
CA THR A 159 2.26 10.55 -3.38
C THR A 159 1.45 11.19 -2.26
N VAL A 160 1.39 10.57 -1.06
CA VAL A 160 0.80 11.19 0.13
C VAL A 160 1.56 12.46 0.50
N GLY A 161 2.89 12.40 0.51
CA GLY A 161 3.74 13.56 0.76
C GLY A 161 3.60 14.65 -0.31
N LEU A 162 3.46 14.26 -1.58
CA LEU A 162 3.21 15.20 -2.69
C LEU A 162 1.86 15.92 -2.51
N GLU A 163 0.81 15.19 -2.13
CA GLU A 163 -0.50 15.79 -1.83
C GLU A 163 -0.43 16.76 -0.65
N ILE A 164 0.26 16.36 0.44
CA ILE A 164 0.44 17.25 1.60
C ILE A 164 1.16 18.53 1.19
N ALA A 165 2.23 18.45 0.42
CA ALA A 165 2.98 19.62 -0.06
C ALA A 165 2.12 20.55 -0.93
N ASN A 166 1.16 20.01 -1.68
CA ASN A 166 0.26 20.80 -2.53
C ASN A 166 -0.96 21.36 -1.77
N GLN A 167 -1.39 20.70 -0.71
CA GLN A 167 -2.61 21.05 0.05
C GLN A 167 -2.33 21.90 1.29
N PHE A 168 -1.10 21.90 1.80
CA PHE A 168 -0.74 22.55 3.05
C PHE A 168 0.40 23.53 2.82
N THR A 169 0.14 24.81 3.06
CA THR A 169 1.07 25.90 2.77
C THR A 169 1.86 26.37 3.99
N ASP A 170 1.43 25.99 5.19
CA ASP A 170 2.10 26.38 6.43
C ASP A 170 3.33 25.49 6.70
N ASN A 171 4.20 25.94 7.61
CA ASN A 171 5.35 25.15 8.01
C ASN A 171 4.92 23.88 8.77
N ILE A 172 5.37 22.73 8.30
CA ILE A 172 5.17 21.45 8.94
C ILE A 172 6.34 21.18 9.88
N LEU A 173 6.06 21.13 11.18
CA LEU A 173 7.07 20.84 12.22
C LEU A 173 7.39 19.34 12.24
N SER A 174 6.38 18.49 12.13
CA SER A 174 6.53 17.03 12.19
C SER A 174 5.46 16.34 11.35
N LEU A 175 5.81 15.20 10.77
CA LEU A 175 4.89 14.30 10.08
C LEU A 175 5.01 12.91 10.71
N ILE A 176 3.89 12.37 11.20
CA ILE A 176 3.82 11.08 11.88
C ILE A 176 2.80 10.20 11.16
N HIS A 177 3.20 8.97 10.89
CA HIS A 177 2.29 7.91 10.43
C HIS A 177 1.71 7.18 11.66
N ILE A 178 0.38 7.06 11.72
CA ILE A 178 -0.35 6.35 12.78
C ILE A 178 -1.24 5.25 12.19
#